data_a36f7d5154da95c573ab8f4d4819ddeb
#
_entry.id   a36f7d5154da95c573ab8f4d4819ddeb
#
_cell.length_a   1.000
_cell.length_b   1.000
_cell.length_c   1.000
_cell.angle_alpha   90.00
_cell.angle_beta   90.00
_cell.angle_gamma   90.00
#
_symmetry.space_group_name_H-M   'P 1'
#
loop_
_entity.id
_entity.type
_entity.pdbx_description
1 polymer ?
#
loop_
_entity_poly.entity_id
_entity_poly.type
_entity_poly.pdbx_seq_one_letter_code
_entity_poly.pdbx_strand_id
1 'polypeptide(L)' 'MMIPNSYTTREAANVLDLSVSTVQRMADEGQIASYRTPGGYRRIDAGAVEQYLRTRISATVTLLEPLGDDAA' A
#
# COMPACT_ATOMS: atom_id res chain seq x y z
N MET A 1 14.42 -16.29 7.71
CA MET A 1 13.63 -15.86 6.57
C MET A 1 13.75 -14.37 6.32
N MET A 2 13.97 -14.02 5.08
CA MET A 2 14.14 -12.62 4.73
C MET A 2 12.82 -12.01 4.28
N ILE A 3 12.51 -10.88 4.84
CA ILE A 3 11.39 -10.10 4.38
C ILE A 3 11.94 -9.05 3.45
N PRO A 4 11.43 -8.93 2.23
CA PRO A 4 11.97 -7.93 1.31
C PRO A 4 11.76 -6.53 1.87
N ASN A 5 12.78 -5.69 1.67
CA ASN A 5 12.70 -4.29 2.08
C ASN A 5 11.88 -3.47 1.09
N SER A 6 11.69 -4.00 -0.10
CA SER A 6 10.95 -3.28 -1.12
C SER A 6 10.31 -4.29 -2.06
N TYR A 7 9.28 -3.80 -2.75
CA TYR A 7 8.57 -4.56 -3.76
C TYR A 7 8.77 -3.90 -5.12
N THR A 8 8.64 -4.69 -6.18
CA THR A 8 8.45 -4.10 -7.50
C THR A 8 7.06 -3.49 -7.52
N THR A 9 6.81 -2.63 -8.51
CA THR A 9 5.46 -2.05 -8.64
C THR A 9 4.41 -3.14 -8.78
N ARG A 10 4.71 -4.18 -9.56
CA ARG A 10 3.78 -5.28 -9.75
C ARG A 10 3.53 -6.04 -8.45
N GLU A 11 4.60 -6.30 -7.70
CA GLU A 11 4.45 -7.01 -6.43
C GLU A 11 3.61 -6.19 -5.44
N ALA A 12 3.87 -4.89 -5.38
CA ALA A 12 3.09 -4.03 -4.50
C ALA A 12 1.62 -4.02 -4.93
N ALA A 13 1.38 -3.98 -6.23
CA ALA A 13 0.01 -4.01 -6.74
C ALA A 13 -0.70 -5.28 -6.30
N ASN A 14 -0.01 -6.41 -6.37
CA ASN A 14 -0.61 -7.67 -5.94
C ASN A 14 -0.91 -7.68 -4.46
N VAL A 15 0.01 -7.18 -3.66
CA VAL A 15 -0.18 -7.14 -2.20
C VAL A 15 -1.34 -6.22 -1.83
N LEU A 16 -1.45 -5.10 -2.53
CA LEU A 16 -2.48 -4.10 -2.24
C LEU A 16 -3.79 -4.37 -2.96
N ASP A 17 -3.80 -5.35 -3.84
CA ASP A 17 -4.98 -5.67 -4.65
C ASP A 17 -5.40 -4.48 -5.50
N LEU A 18 -4.41 -3.84 -6.11
CA LEU A 18 -4.61 -2.69 -6.97
C LEU A 18 -3.98 -2.96 -8.32
N SER A 19 -4.30 -2.15 -9.30
CA SER A 19 -3.65 -2.26 -10.60
C SER A 19 -2.25 -1.65 -10.53
N VAL A 20 -1.38 -2.09 -11.43
CA VAL A 20 -0.03 -1.55 -11.51
C VAL A 20 -0.09 -0.05 -11.80
N SER A 21 -0.99 0.37 -12.68
CA SER A 21 -1.14 1.80 -12.99
C SER A 21 -1.49 2.62 -11.76
N THR A 22 -2.37 2.09 -10.92
CA THR A 22 -2.77 2.78 -9.71
C THR A 22 -1.58 2.93 -8.77
N VAL A 23 -0.79 1.87 -8.60
CA VAL A 23 0.37 1.95 -7.71
C VAL A 23 1.40 2.92 -8.27
N GLN A 24 1.60 2.92 -9.59
CA GLN A 24 2.52 3.87 -10.20
C GLN A 24 2.10 5.30 -9.91
N ARG A 25 0.82 5.58 -10.05
CA ARG A 25 0.32 6.92 -9.78
C ARG A 25 0.48 7.29 -8.32
N MET A 26 0.19 6.37 -7.42
CA MET A 26 0.36 6.61 -6.00
C MET A 26 1.81 6.94 -5.67
N ALA A 27 2.74 6.23 -6.28
CA ALA A 27 4.16 6.48 -6.07
C ALA A 27 4.55 7.84 -6.65
N ASP A 28 4.04 8.16 -7.83
CA ASP A 28 4.35 9.43 -8.47
C ASP A 28 3.83 10.61 -7.66
N GLU A 29 2.69 10.43 -7.02
CA GLU A 29 2.07 11.49 -6.23
C GLU A 29 2.59 11.53 -4.79
N GLY A 30 3.48 10.63 -4.45
CA GLY A 30 4.03 10.62 -3.11
C GLY A 30 3.12 10.00 -2.07
N GLN A 31 2.08 9.31 -2.48
CA GLN A 31 1.16 8.68 -1.53
C GLN A 31 1.75 7.41 -0.93
N ILE A 32 2.72 6.82 -1.59
CA ILE A 32 3.39 5.65 -1.08
C ILE A 32 4.89 5.82 -1.35
N ALA A 33 5.71 5.56 -0.35
CA ALA A 33 7.14 5.78 -0.46
C ALA A 33 7.75 4.83 -1.49
N SER A 34 8.52 5.38 -2.38
CA SER A 34 9.18 4.61 -3.43
C SER A 34 10.48 5.27 -3.80
N TYR A 35 11.32 4.54 -4.52
CA TYR A 35 12.57 5.08 -5.01
C TYR A 35 12.94 4.34 -6.28
N ARG A 36 13.93 4.87 -7.01
CA ARG A 36 14.42 4.25 -8.22
C ARG A 36 15.82 3.75 -7.99
N THR A 37 16.09 2.56 -8.51
CA THR A 37 17.44 2.01 -8.44
C THR A 37 18.32 2.69 -9.50
N PRO A 38 19.66 2.52 -9.41
CA PRO A 38 20.53 3.05 -10.44
C PRO A 38 20.20 2.54 -11.84
N GLY A 39 19.61 1.36 -11.94
CA GLY A 39 19.18 0.82 -13.23
C GLY A 39 17.87 1.41 -13.74
N GLY A 40 17.25 2.30 -12.98
CA GLY A 40 16.01 2.94 -13.41
C GLY A 40 14.75 2.20 -13.03
N TYR A 41 14.86 1.16 -12.23
CA TYR A 41 13.68 0.40 -11.81
C TYR A 41 13.08 1.02 -10.57
N ARG A 42 11.76 1.08 -10.56
CA ARG A 42 11.05 1.60 -9.39
C ARG A 42 10.93 0.51 -8.33
N ARG A 43 11.20 0.89 -7.08
CA ARG A 43 11.01 0.00 -5.94
C ARG A 43 10.06 0.69 -4.97
N ILE A 44 9.11 -0.07 -4.46
CA ILE A 44 8.13 0.44 -3.49
C ILE A 44 8.55 -0.03 -2.11
N ASP A 45 8.63 0.89 -1.17
CA ASP A 45 9.07 0.56 0.18
C ASP A 45 8.08 -0.41 0.84
N ALA A 46 8.60 -1.52 1.34
CA ALA A 46 7.74 -2.54 1.93
C ALA A 46 7.01 -2.03 3.16
N GLY A 47 7.68 -1.21 3.97
CA GLY A 47 7.04 -0.61 5.14
C GLY A 47 5.89 0.29 4.76
N ALA A 48 6.05 1.03 3.66
CA ALA A 48 4.98 1.90 3.18
C ALA A 48 3.79 1.09 2.70
N VAL A 49 4.05 -0.05 2.05
CA VAL A 49 2.96 -0.92 1.61
C VAL A 49 2.19 -1.46 2.81
N GLU A 50 2.91 -1.91 3.82
CA GLU A 50 2.26 -2.42 5.02
C GLU A 50 1.45 -1.35 5.71
N GLN A 51 2.00 -0.16 5.79
CA GLN A 51 1.30 0.93 6.44
C GLN A 51 0.03 1.30 5.69
N TYR A 52 0.12 1.31 4.37
CA TYR A 52 -1.06 1.61 3.55
C TYR A 52 -2.15 0.57 3.78
N LEU A 53 -1.77 -0.71 3.84
CA LEU A 53 -2.72 -1.77 4.11
C LEU A 53 -3.39 -1.61 5.45
N ARG A 54 -2.62 -1.29 6.49
CA ARG A 54 -3.18 -1.08 7.81
C ARG A 54 -4.17 0.06 7.82
N THR A 55 -3.83 1.13 7.12
CA THR A 55 -4.70 2.29 7.06
C THR A 55 -6.01 1.94 6.37
N ARG A 56 -5.93 1.17 5.30
CA ARG A 56 -7.14 0.74 4.59
C ARG A 56 -8.02 -0.12 5.46
N ILE A 57 -7.41 -1.09 6.13
CA ILE A 57 -8.16 -2.01 6.99
C ILE A 57 -8.82 -1.24 8.13
N SER A 58 -8.07 -0.33 8.75
CA SER A 58 -8.62 0.47 9.83
C SER A 58 -9.78 1.33 9.36
N ALA A 59 -9.66 1.93 8.20
CA ALA A 59 -10.72 2.75 7.65
C ALA A 59 -11.96 1.91 7.38
N THR A 60 -11.77 0.71 6.84
CA THR A 60 -12.88 -0.18 6.55
C THR A 60 -13.57 -0.60 7.82
N VAL A 61 -12.80 -0.95 8.83
CA VAL A 61 -13.36 -1.35 10.11
C VAL A 61 -14.14 -0.20 10.73
N THR A 62 -13.59 0.99 10.65
CA THR A 62 -14.25 2.17 11.19
C THR A 62 -15.60 2.41 10.51
N LEU A 63 -15.65 2.17 9.21
CA LEU A 63 -16.89 2.36 8.49
C LEU A 63 -17.94 1.33 8.84
N LEU A 64 -17.51 0.13 9.19
CA LEU A 64 -18.44 -0.94 9.49
C LEU A 64 -18.89 -0.95 10.95
N GLU A 65 -17.94 -0.74 11.83
CA GLU A 65 -18.24 -0.84 13.25
C GLU A 65 -19.16 0.22 13.82
N PRO A 66 -18.97 1.47 13.44
CA PRO A 66 -19.79 2.53 14.04
C PRO A 66 -21.28 2.27 13.88
N LEU A 67 -21.66 1.63 12.80
CA LEU A 67 -23.06 1.36 12.57
C LEU A 67 -23.64 0.45 13.63
N GLY A 68 -22.88 -0.57 13.99
CA GLY A 68 -23.32 -1.48 15.02
C GLY A 68 -23.28 -0.84 16.39
N ASP A 69 -22.25 -0.11 16.65
CA ASP A 69 -22.07 0.52 17.94
C ASP A 69 -23.12 1.55 18.21
N ASP A 70 -23.39 2.34 17.21
CA ASP A 70 -24.35 3.42 17.37
C ASP A 70 -25.71 2.88 17.70
N ALA A 71 -25.98 1.72 17.21
CA ALA A 71 -27.25 1.10 17.49
C ALA A 71 -27.42 0.82 18.96
N ALA A 72 -26.32 0.69 19.63
CA ALA A 72 -26.38 0.37 21.04
C ALA A 72 -26.84 1.52 21.90
#